data_bf2ad9b2cd4df0388814bff4d169bac6
#
_entry.id   bf2ad9b2cd4df0388814bff4d169bac6
#
_cell.length_a   1.000
_cell.length_b   1.000
_cell.length_c   1.000
_cell.angle_alpha   90.00
_cell.angle_beta   90.00
_cell.angle_gamma   90.00
#
_symmetry.space_group_name_H-M   'P 1'
#
loop_
_entity.id
_entity.type
_entity.pdbx_description
1 polymer ?
#
loop_
_entity_poly.entity_id
_entity_poly.type
_entity_poly.pdbx_seq_one_letter_code
_entity_poly.pdbx_strand_id
1 'polypeptide(L)'
;MITRRYGNLKLRREPAPEASAALEADGCVILPGVMEADETAALAAEIAAVFEATPPDREADVHGQFRHGMLNRSALSQKAIASRRILDVVEPLLGEDCHVIANTAWRNIAGHPGGRWHIDAGPHVPRPEGVAWPDAIPYPIFAIGAHLFLEDCPLEAGPTAVVPGSHRSGRTPPKVDPEGPPPSYEGRGPVLLTAKAGDAALFVSDAWHRGTPAKEGHGRFFLQVHYARRDIAQRIMTTAETNHLTPEAAARAQTPRERSLVGLHDLFFYDA
;
A
#
# COMPACT_ATOMS: atom_id res chain seq x y z
N MET A 1 21.84 -4.02 20.79
CA MET A 1 21.81 -4.56 19.41
C MET A 1 20.58 -5.43 19.14
N ILE A 2 20.21 -6.37 20.02
CA ILE A 2 19.02 -7.23 19.84
C ILE A 2 17.72 -6.44 19.72
N THR A 3 17.60 -5.30 20.42
CA THR A 3 16.40 -4.46 20.36
C THR A 3 16.12 -3.82 19.00
N ARG A 4 17.09 -3.66 18.12
CA ARG A 4 16.88 -3.15 16.75
C ARG A 4 16.28 -4.21 15.81
N ARG A 5 16.59 -5.49 16.02
CA ARG A 5 16.07 -6.61 15.21
C ARG A 5 14.58 -6.87 15.47
N TYR A 6 14.07 -6.44 16.61
CA TYR A 6 12.66 -6.55 17.00
C TYR A 6 12.01 -5.18 17.22
N GLY A 7 12.41 -4.17 16.45
CA GLY A 7 11.93 -2.79 16.58
C GLY A 7 10.42 -2.67 16.58
N ASN A 8 9.75 -3.45 15.76
CA ASN A 8 8.30 -3.56 15.67
C ASN A 8 7.63 -4.15 16.93
N LEU A 9 8.35 -4.77 17.83
CA LEU A 9 7.84 -5.29 19.11
C LEU A 9 7.97 -4.28 20.26
N LYS A 10 8.59 -3.13 20.05
CA LYS A 10 8.67 -2.08 21.05
C LYS A 10 7.31 -1.43 21.24
N LEU A 11 6.84 -1.37 22.47
CA LEU A 11 5.75 -0.49 22.83
C LEU A 11 6.18 0.95 22.54
N ARG A 12 5.40 1.67 21.76
CA ARG A 12 5.67 3.06 21.45
C ARG A 12 5.60 3.90 22.73
N ARG A 13 6.67 4.61 23.03
CA ARG A 13 6.76 5.48 24.21
C ARG A 13 6.48 6.94 23.90
N GLU A 14 6.61 7.34 22.64
CA GLU A 14 6.39 8.70 22.17
C GLU A 14 5.13 8.77 21.30
N PRO A 15 4.42 9.91 21.28
CA PRO A 15 3.31 10.13 20.37
C PRO A 15 3.75 9.88 18.92
N ALA A 16 2.90 9.23 18.16
CA ALA A 16 3.14 9.08 16.73
C ALA A 16 3.03 10.44 16.02
N PRO A 17 3.77 10.66 14.90
CA PRO A 17 3.50 11.77 14.01
C PRO A 17 2.02 11.81 13.62
N GLU A 18 1.48 13.01 13.34
CA GLU A 18 0.05 13.20 13.07
C GLU A 18 -0.48 12.26 12.00
N ALA A 19 0.23 12.10 10.87
CA ALA A 19 -0.17 11.19 9.80
C ALA A 19 -0.16 9.72 10.23
N SER A 20 0.81 9.30 11.04
CA SER A 20 0.84 7.93 11.60
C SER A 20 -0.31 7.71 12.58
N ALA A 21 -0.61 8.71 13.42
CA ALA A 21 -1.75 8.66 14.34
C ALA A 21 -3.09 8.58 13.60
N ALA A 22 -3.26 9.35 12.52
CA ALA A 22 -4.45 9.28 11.67
C ALA A 22 -4.58 7.89 11.01
N LEU A 23 -3.49 7.33 10.51
CA LEU A 23 -3.47 6.01 9.90
C LEU A 23 -3.80 4.90 10.93
N GLU A 24 -3.32 5.02 12.16
CA GLU A 24 -3.63 4.10 13.26
C GLU A 24 -5.11 4.19 13.70
N ALA A 25 -5.67 5.39 13.75
CA ALA A 25 -7.05 5.63 14.20
C ALA A 25 -8.08 5.33 13.10
N ASP A 26 -7.85 5.86 11.90
CA ASP A 26 -8.81 5.83 10.79
C ASP A 26 -8.51 4.75 9.75
N GLY A 27 -7.30 4.23 9.74
CA GLY A 27 -6.87 3.23 8.77
C GLY A 27 -6.56 3.82 7.39
N CYS A 28 -6.60 5.14 7.20
CA CYS A 28 -6.21 5.80 5.95
C CYS A 28 -5.78 7.26 6.16
N VAL A 29 -4.93 7.76 5.26
CA VAL A 29 -4.48 9.15 5.23
C VAL A 29 -3.98 9.53 3.84
N ILE A 30 -4.10 10.81 3.47
CA ILE A 30 -3.43 11.39 2.29
C ILE A 30 -2.19 12.14 2.75
N LEU A 31 -1.08 11.87 2.10
CA LEU A 31 0.18 12.61 2.25
C LEU A 31 0.39 13.49 1.02
N PRO A 32 0.25 14.81 1.14
CA PRO A 32 0.44 15.69 0.00
C PRO A 32 1.92 15.86 -0.34
N GLY A 33 2.21 15.95 -1.64
CA GLY A 33 3.55 16.31 -2.16
C GLY A 33 4.65 15.34 -1.73
N VAL A 34 4.42 14.04 -1.77
CA VAL A 34 5.43 13.02 -1.46
C VAL A 34 6.57 13.04 -2.49
N MET A 35 6.25 13.38 -3.72
CA MET A 35 7.20 13.57 -4.82
C MET A 35 7.04 14.96 -5.41
N GLU A 36 8.14 15.55 -5.84
CA GLU A 36 8.14 16.80 -6.60
C GLU A 36 7.61 16.56 -8.03
N ALA A 37 7.17 17.64 -8.71
CA ALA A 37 6.50 17.52 -10.01
C ALA A 37 7.38 16.87 -11.10
N ASP A 38 8.67 17.18 -11.13
CA ASP A 38 9.63 16.61 -12.05
C ASP A 38 9.93 15.14 -11.75
N GLU A 39 10.03 14.76 -10.48
CA GLU A 39 10.18 13.37 -10.06
C GLU A 39 8.93 12.54 -10.42
N THR A 40 7.74 13.11 -10.21
CA THR A 40 6.46 12.48 -10.56
C THR A 40 6.35 12.26 -12.06
N ALA A 41 6.69 13.27 -12.87
CA ALA A 41 6.66 13.17 -14.33
C ALA A 41 7.69 12.14 -14.86
N ALA A 42 8.88 12.10 -14.29
CA ALA A 42 9.91 11.14 -14.66
C ALA A 42 9.48 9.71 -14.33
N LEU A 43 8.92 9.49 -13.14
CA LEU A 43 8.40 8.18 -12.72
C LEU A 43 7.22 7.75 -13.60
N ALA A 44 6.30 8.66 -13.92
CA ALA A 44 5.18 8.39 -14.81
C ALA A 44 5.65 7.95 -16.20
N ALA A 45 6.65 8.64 -16.77
CA ALA A 45 7.22 8.31 -18.06
C ALA A 45 7.91 6.93 -18.05
N GLU A 46 8.71 6.64 -17.02
CA GLU A 46 9.39 5.34 -16.90
C GLU A 46 8.38 4.19 -16.76
N ILE A 47 7.34 4.35 -15.92
CA ILE A 47 6.28 3.36 -15.76
C ILE A 47 5.47 3.20 -17.06
N ALA A 48 5.15 4.30 -17.77
CA ALA A 48 4.49 4.24 -19.06
C ALA A 48 5.29 3.41 -20.06
N ALA A 49 6.61 3.61 -20.13
CA ALA A 49 7.49 2.82 -20.98
C ALA A 49 7.46 1.32 -20.63
N VAL A 50 7.33 0.95 -19.33
CA VAL A 50 7.15 -0.46 -18.93
C VAL A 50 5.85 -1.03 -19.48
N PHE A 51 4.75 -0.26 -19.45
CA PHE A 51 3.47 -0.71 -20.03
C PHE A 51 3.56 -0.93 -21.53
N GLU A 52 4.28 -0.08 -22.27
CA GLU A 52 4.46 -0.22 -23.71
C GLU A 52 5.39 -1.37 -24.10
N ALA A 53 6.43 -1.61 -23.28
CA ALA A 53 7.45 -2.62 -23.57
C ALA A 53 7.06 -4.04 -23.16
N THR A 54 6.05 -4.21 -22.32
CA THR A 54 5.69 -5.52 -21.75
C THR A 54 4.21 -5.86 -21.95
N PRO A 55 3.88 -7.13 -22.29
CA PRO A 55 2.49 -7.56 -22.32
C PRO A 55 1.89 -7.55 -20.91
N PRO A 56 0.54 -7.66 -20.78
CA PRO A 56 -0.10 -7.88 -19.49
C PRO A 56 0.51 -9.07 -18.72
N ASP A 57 0.71 -8.90 -17.43
CA ASP A 57 1.32 -9.95 -16.58
C ASP A 57 0.38 -11.14 -16.35
N ARG A 58 -0.90 -10.98 -16.64
CA ARG A 58 -1.92 -12.03 -16.52
C ARG A 58 -2.89 -11.98 -17.70
N GLU A 59 -3.26 -13.13 -18.21
CA GLU A 59 -4.29 -13.26 -19.26
C GLU A 59 -5.63 -12.65 -18.86
N ALA A 60 -5.99 -12.73 -17.57
CA ALA A 60 -7.21 -12.12 -17.03
C ALA A 60 -7.20 -10.58 -17.00
N ASP A 61 -6.05 -9.94 -17.17
CA ASP A 61 -5.93 -8.49 -17.32
C ASP A 61 -6.17 -8.08 -18.78
N VAL A 62 -7.40 -8.31 -19.25
CA VAL A 62 -7.80 -8.05 -20.64
C VAL A 62 -7.62 -6.61 -21.11
N HIS A 63 -7.46 -5.67 -20.19
CA HIS A 63 -7.22 -4.25 -20.48
C HIS A 63 -5.76 -3.84 -20.24
N GLY A 64 -4.89 -4.76 -19.83
CA GLY A 64 -3.48 -4.48 -19.57
C GLY A 64 -3.24 -3.43 -18.47
N GLN A 65 -4.10 -3.40 -17.44
CA GLN A 65 -4.18 -2.31 -16.47
C GLN A 65 -3.10 -2.33 -15.41
N PHE A 66 -2.35 -3.42 -15.24
CA PHE A 66 -1.34 -3.50 -14.19
C PHE A 66 -0.06 -4.21 -14.63
N ARG A 67 1.05 -3.85 -13.97
CA ARG A 67 2.36 -4.50 -14.09
C ARG A 67 2.90 -4.74 -12.69
N HIS A 68 3.15 -6.01 -12.36
CA HIS A 68 3.72 -6.42 -11.07
C HIS A 68 5.24 -6.28 -11.04
N GLY A 69 5.82 -6.44 -9.84
CA GLY A 69 7.27 -6.51 -9.67
C GLY A 69 8.01 -5.27 -10.15
N MET A 70 7.47 -4.09 -9.89
CA MET A 70 8.04 -2.83 -10.34
C MET A 70 9.43 -2.55 -9.77
N LEU A 71 9.80 -3.17 -8.63
CA LEU A 71 11.18 -3.13 -8.11
C LEU A 71 12.19 -3.67 -9.12
N ASN A 72 11.81 -4.65 -9.94
CA ASN A 72 12.69 -5.22 -10.96
C ASN A 72 12.67 -4.43 -12.27
N ARG A 73 11.59 -3.70 -12.55
CA ARG A 73 11.32 -3.07 -13.85
C ARG A 73 11.63 -1.59 -13.92
N SER A 74 11.67 -0.90 -12.77
CA SER A 74 11.78 0.56 -12.69
C SER A 74 12.71 0.97 -11.56
N ALA A 75 13.79 1.67 -11.91
CA ALA A 75 14.72 2.22 -10.93
C ALA A 75 14.08 3.40 -10.17
N LEU A 76 13.27 4.20 -10.85
CA LEU A 76 12.55 5.32 -10.23
C LEU A 76 11.45 4.82 -9.28
N SER A 77 10.75 3.70 -9.60
CA SER A 77 9.83 3.06 -8.65
C SER A 77 10.56 2.65 -7.37
N GLN A 78 11.75 2.04 -7.50
CA GLN A 78 12.54 1.65 -6.33
C GLN A 78 13.01 2.85 -5.51
N LYS A 79 13.36 3.98 -6.15
CA LYS A 79 13.67 5.25 -5.46
C LYS A 79 12.43 5.82 -4.75
N ALA A 80 11.29 5.86 -5.43
CA ALA A 80 10.04 6.44 -4.90
C ALA A 80 9.55 5.75 -3.63
N ILE A 81 9.65 4.41 -3.55
CA ILE A 81 9.25 3.67 -2.35
C ILE A 81 10.14 3.95 -1.12
N ALA A 82 11.32 4.47 -1.33
CA ALA A 82 12.25 4.85 -0.26
C ALA A 82 12.07 6.30 0.21
N SER A 83 11.00 6.98 -0.24
CA SER A 83 10.70 8.36 0.17
C SER A 83 10.59 8.47 1.69
N ARG A 84 11.39 9.35 2.29
CA ARG A 84 11.32 9.62 3.74
C ARG A 84 9.95 10.12 4.16
N ARG A 85 9.25 10.88 3.31
CA ARG A 85 7.89 11.37 3.59
C ARG A 85 6.88 10.23 3.82
N ILE A 86 7.09 9.06 3.18
CA ILE A 86 6.29 7.86 3.42
C ILE A 86 6.84 7.07 4.61
N LEU A 87 8.16 6.83 4.63
CA LEU A 87 8.78 6.00 5.65
C LEU A 87 8.59 6.57 7.07
N ASP A 88 8.66 7.89 7.23
CA ASP A 88 8.42 8.56 8.52
C ASP A 88 6.98 8.33 9.05
N VAL A 89 6.03 7.97 8.17
CA VAL A 89 4.66 7.64 8.55
C VAL A 89 4.47 6.15 8.81
N VAL A 90 5.09 5.28 8.02
CA VAL A 90 4.84 3.83 8.10
C VAL A 90 5.76 3.13 9.12
N GLU A 91 7.00 3.58 9.29
CA GLU A 91 7.96 2.99 10.22
C GLU A 91 7.51 3.03 11.69
N PRO A 92 6.88 4.09 12.21
CA PRO A 92 6.33 4.09 13.56
C PRO A 92 5.28 3.00 13.82
N LEU A 93 4.59 2.54 12.77
CA LEU A 93 3.52 1.54 12.84
C LEU A 93 4.00 0.13 12.54
N LEU A 94 4.93 -0.02 11.60
CA LEU A 94 5.38 -1.32 11.10
C LEU A 94 6.74 -1.76 11.65
N GLY A 95 7.55 -0.81 12.16
CA GLY A 95 8.93 -1.01 12.56
C GLY A 95 9.92 -0.41 11.56
N GLU A 96 11.10 0.01 12.08
CA GLU A 96 12.18 0.61 11.27
C GLU A 96 12.76 -0.36 10.23
N ASP A 97 12.50 -1.66 10.38
CA ASP A 97 12.92 -2.73 9.50
C ASP A 97 11.78 -3.25 8.61
N CYS A 98 10.67 -2.52 8.52
CA CYS A 98 9.60 -2.85 7.59
C CYS A 98 10.10 -2.93 6.16
N HIS A 99 9.45 -3.75 5.35
CA HIS A 99 9.85 -3.99 3.97
C HIS A 99 8.66 -3.95 2.99
N VAL A 100 8.97 -3.84 1.71
CA VAL A 100 7.97 -3.92 0.64
C VAL A 100 7.64 -5.37 0.35
N ILE A 101 6.35 -5.72 0.43
CA ILE A 101 5.85 -7.07 0.13
C ILE A 101 5.20 -7.18 -1.24
N ALA A 102 4.76 -6.06 -1.82
CA ALA A 102 4.22 -5.99 -3.17
C ALA A 102 4.42 -4.60 -3.76
N ASN A 103 4.67 -4.54 -5.06
CA ASN A 103 4.86 -3.29 -5.80
C ASN A 103 4.33 -3.45 -7.22
N THR A 104 3.28 -2.70 -7.56
CA THR A 104 2.51 -2.85 -8.79
C THR A 104 2.17 -1.49 -9.37
N ALA A 105 2.45 -1.28 -10.65
CA ALA A 105 1.94 -0.11 -11.36
C ALA A 105 0.52 -0.38 -11.88
N TRP A 106 -0.35 0.62 -11.78
CA TRP A 106 -1.74 0.57 -12.22
C TRP A 106 -2.04 1.71 -13.17
N ARG A 107 -2.64 1.37 -14.33
CA ARG A 107 -3.20 2.31 -15.31
C ARG A 107 -4.65 1.90 -15.56
N ASN A 108 -5.57 2.37 -14.71
CA ASN A 108 -6.98 2.09 -14.91
C ASN A 108 -7.52 2.86 -16.11
N ILE A 109 -8.24 2.17 -16.98
CA ILE A 109 -8.85 2.77 -18.16
C ILE A 109 -9.94 3.79 -17.80
N ALA A 110 -10.22 4.70 -18.71
CA ALA A 110 -11.38 5.59 -18.63
C ALA A 110 -12.69 4.77 -18.50
N GLY A 111 -13.59 5.21 -17.61
CA GLY A 111 -14.84 4.49 -17.36
C GLY A 111 -14.67 3.16 -16.60
N HIS A 112 -13.54 2.93 -15.95
CA HIS A 112 -13.32 1.71 -15.17
C HIS A 112 -14.44 1.49 -14.14
N PRO A 113 -15.07 0.29 -14.08
CA PRO A 113 -16.27 0.04 -13.24
C PRO A 113 -16.00 0.03 -11.74
N GLY A 114 -14.76 0.18 -11.34
CA GLY A 114 -14.34 0.02 -9.93
C GLY A 114 -14.19 -1.44 -9.54
N GLY A 115 -13.94 -1.66 -8.25
CA GLY A 115 -13.76 -2.98 -7.66
C GLY A 115 -14.83 -3.31 -6.62
N ARG A 116 -14.80 -4.54 -6.10
CA ARG A 116 -15.62 -4.95 -4.96
C ARG A 116 -15.00 -4.46 -3.67
N TRP A 117 -15.81 -4.28 -2.61
CA TRP A 117 -15.30 -4.09 -1.27
C TRP A 117 -14.48 -5.30 -0.82
N HIS A 118 -13.29 -5.05 -0.32
CA HIS A 118 -12.34 -6.10 0.11
C HIS A 118 -11.35 -5.57 1.16
N ILE A 119 -10.52 -6.44 1.62
CA ILE A 119 -9.26 -6.18 2.30
C ILE A 119 -8.15 -6.86 1.50
N ASP A 120 -6.92 -6.37 1.55
CA ASP A 120 -5.82 -6.88 0.72
C ASP A 120 -5.34 -8.28 1.13
N ALA A 121 -5.55 -8.64 2.37
CA ALA A 121 -5.29 -9.97 2.92
C ALA A 121 -6.48 -10.39 3.79
N GLY A 122 -6.53 -11.63 4.25
CA GLY A 122 -7.45 -11.99 5.33
C GLY A 122 -7.14 -11.12 6.56
N PRO A 123 -8.14 -10.85 7.47
CA PRO A 123 -7.85 -10.00 8.62
C PRO A 123 -6.68 -10.58 9.42
N HIS A 124 -5.65 -9.77 9.65
CA HIS A 124 -4.46 -10.24 10.38
C HIS A 124 -4.77 -10.57 11.84
N VAL A 125 -5.82 -9.96 12.41
CA VAL A 125 -6.33 -10.25 13.75
C VAL A 125 -7.82 -10.58 13.64
N PRO A 126 -8.18 -11.83 13.25
CA PRO A 126 -9.58 -12.23 13.10
C PRO A 126 -10.34 -12.14 14.41
N ARG A 127 -11.57 -11.58 14.38
CA ARG A 127 -12.45 -11.51 15.54
C ARG A 127 -13.90 -11.77 15.16
N PRO A 128 -14.67 -12.41 16.06
CA PRO A 128 -16.10 -12.56 15.90
C PRO A 128 -16.82 -11.20 15.88
N GLU A 129 -18.00 -11.18 15.29
CA GLU A 129 -18.86 -10.01 15.34
C GLU A 129 -19.26 -9.68 16.79
N GLY A 130 -19.33 -8.38 17.10
CA GLY A 130 -19.65 -7.91 18.45
C GLY A 130 -18.48 -7.95 19.46
N VAL A 131 -17.32 -8.51 19.09
CA VAL A 131 -16.12 -8.49 19.93
C VAL A 131 -15.28 -7.26 19.56
N ALA A 132 -15.31 -6.24 20.42
CA ALA A 132 -14.50 -5.04 20.24
C ALA A 132 -13.02 -5.29 20.55
N TRP A 133 -12.12 -4.51 19.92
CA TRP A 133 -10.73 -4.43 20.35
C TRP A 133 -10.66 -3.57 21.61
N PRO A 134 -9.87 -3.98 22.64
CA PRO A 134 -9.73 -3.17 23.86
C PRO A 134 -9.07 -1.82 23.55
N ASP A 135 -9.74 -0.72 23.92
CA ASP A 135 -9.25 0.65 23.64
C ASP A 135 -7.88 0.95 24.27
N ALA A 136 -7.57 0.28 25.38
CA ALA A 136 -6.28 0.45 26.07
C ALA A 136 -5.09 -0.20 25.33
N ILE A 137 -5.34 -0.99 24.29
CA ILE A 137 -4.32 -1.73 23.56
C ILE A 137 -4.24 -1.16 22.14
N PRO A 138 -3.09 -0.61 21.71
CA PRO A 138 -2.90 -0.18 20.32
C PRO A 138 -3.21 -1.32 19.35
N TYR A 139 -3.99 -1.04 18.29
CA TYR A 139 -4.29 -2.07 17.28
C TYR A 139 -3.03 -2.40 16.49
N PRO A 140 -2.64 -3.68 16.39
CA PRO A 140 -1.43 -4.05 15.66
C PRO A 140 -1.68 -3.91 14.15
N ILE A 141 -0.83 -3.09 13.49
CA ILE A 141 -0.84 -2.93 12.04
C ILE A 141 0.25 -3.81 11.44
N PHE A 142 -0.10 -4.63 10.47
CA PHE A 142 0.81 -5.60 9.84
C PHE A 142 1.28 -5.16 8.47
N ALA A 143 0.40 -4.50 7.71
CA ALA A 143 0.73 -4.01 6.37
C ALA A 143 -0.06 -2.73 6.05
N ILE A 144 0.57 -1.86 5.26
CA ILE A 144 0.04 -0.58 4.81
C ILE A 144 0.23 -0.50 3.30
N GLY A 145 -0.87 -0.34 2.56
CA GLY A 145 -0.86 0.01 1.15
C GLY A 145 -0.61 1.50 0.96
N ALA A 146 0.16 1.85 -0.04
CA ALA A 146 0.36 3.22 -0.51
C ALA A 146 0.11 3.30 -2.01
N HIS A 147 -0.71 4.25 -2.45
CA HIS A 147 -0.88 4.62 -3.86
C HIS A 147 -0.16 5.94 -4.09
N LEU A 148 0.96 5.92 -4.81
CA LEU A 148 1.68 7.12 -5.26
C LEU A 148 1.07 7.55 -6.59
N PHE A 149 0.38 8.67 -6.61
CA PHE A 149 -0.34 9.14 -7.78
C PHE A 149 0.61 9.80 -8.79
N LEU A 150 0.55 9.31 -10.03
CA LEU A 150 1.34 9.81 -11.16
C LEU A 150 0.56 10.84 -11.98
N GLU A 151 -0.75 10.88 -11.78
CA GLU A 151 -1.70 11.84 -12.34
C GLU A 151 -2.69 12.25 -11.25
N ASP A 152 -3.38 13.37 -11.45
CA ASP A 152 -4.46 13.80 -10.56
C ASP A 152 -5.55 12.73 -10.46
N CYS A 153 -6.02 12.47 -9.26
CA CYS A 153 -7.13 11.55 -8.98
C CYS A 153 -8.32 12.30 -8.35
N PRO A 154 -9.07 13.08 -9.13
CA PRO A 154 -10.32 13.70 -8.67
C PRO A 154 -11.43 12.65 -8.48
N LEU A 155 -12.60 13.06 -8.03
CA LEU A 155 -13.75 12.17 -7.84
C LEU A 155 -14.13 11.39 -9.12
N GLU A 156 -14.00 12.05 -10.27
CA GLU A 156 -14.30 11.50 -11.58
C GLU A 156 -13.38 10.35 -11.99
N ALA A 157 -12.15 10.34 -11.48
CA ALA A 157 -11.16 9.30 -11.78
C ALA A 157 -11.40 7.97 -11.03
N GLY A 158 -12.42 7.90 -10.19
CA GLY A 158 -12.75 6.71 -9.43
C GLY A 158 -11.76 6.42 -8.29
N PRO A 159 -11.57 7.35 -7.34
CA PRO A 159 -10.60 7.19 -6.25
C PRO A 159 -10.88 5.96 -5.39
N THR A 160 -9.90 5.55 -4.62
CA THR A 160 -10.08 4.49 -3.63
C THR A 160 -11.01 5.01 -2.52
N ALA A 161 -12.07 4.25 -2.24
CA ALA A 161 -12.93 4.44 -1.08
C ALA A 161 -12.44 3.55 0.06
N VAL A 162 -12.35 4.10 1.27
CA VAL A 162 -11.97 3.38 2.49
C VAL A 162 -13.03 3.64 3.56
N VAL A 163 -13.44 2.63 4.31
CA VAL A 163 -14.31 2.78 5.48
C VAL A 163 -13.43 3.03 6.71
N PRO A 164 -13.41 4.26 7.27
CA PRO A 164 -12.53 4.58 8.38
C PRO A 164 -12.77 3.73 9.62
N GLY A 165 -11.70 3.27 10.27
CA GLY A 165 -11.74 2.43 11.47
C GLY A 165 -11.97 0.94 11.19
N SER A 166 -12.42 0.56 9.98
CA SER A 166 -12.81 -0.82 9.65
C SER A 166 -11.67 -1.83 9.73
N HIS A 167 -10.41 -1.40 9.64
CA HIS A 167 -9.24 -2.25 9.87
C HIS A 167 -9.27 -2.90 11.26
N ARG A 168 -9.89 -2.24 12.25
CA ARG A 168 -10.03 -2.76 13.61
C ARG A 168 -11.19 -3.75 13.79
N SER A 169 -11.96 -4.01 12.73
CA SER A 169 -13.10 -4.95 12.81
C SER A 169 -12.68 -6.41 12.99
N GLY A 170 -11.50 -6.79 12.52
CA GLY A 170 -11.05 -8.18 12.45
C GLY A 170 -11.86 -9.03 11.46
N ARG A 171 -12.55 -8.41 10.49
CA ARG A 171 -13.46 -9.07 9.55
C ARG A 171 -13.30 -8.52 8.13
N THR A 172 -13.68 -9.32 7.16
CA THR A 172 -13.90 -8.85 5.78
C THR A 172 -15.12 -7.92 5.74
N PRO A 173 -15.20 -7.02 4.73
CA PRO A 173 -16.39 -6.19 4.56
C PRO A 173 -17.64 -7.04 4.37
N PRO A 174 -18.80 -6.58 4.86
CA PRO A 174 -20.06 -7.25 4.60
C PRO A 174 -20.35 -7.27 3.09
N LYS A 175 -21.06 -8.31 2.65
CA LYS A 175 -21.62 -8.31 1.29
C LYS A 175 -22.69 -7.24 1.20
N VAL A 176 -22.50 -6.29 0.31
CA VAL A 176 -23.49 -5.24 0.04
C VAL A 176 -24.03 -5.40 -1.38
N ASP A 177 -25.29 -5.02 -1.56
CA ASP A 177 -25.87 -4.88 -2.88
C ASP A 177 -25.09 -3.80 -3.64
N PRO A 178 -24.69 -4.02 -4.91
CA PRO A 178 -24.04 -2.99 -5.73
C PRO A 178 -24.84 -1.67 -5.83
N GLU A 179 -26.16 -1.74 -5.81
CA GLU A 179 -27.09 -0.61 -5.85
C GLU A 179 -27.48 -0.11 -4.44
N GLY A 180 -27.09 -0.83 -3.39
CA GLY A 180 -27.43 -0.54 -2.01
C GLY A 180 -26.45 0.44 -1.36
N PRO A 181 -26.71 0.81 -0.09
CA PRO A 181 -25.79 1.66 0.66
C PRO A 181 -24.43 0.98 0.84
N PRO A 182 -23.34 1.76 0.79
CA PRO A 182 -22.01 1.21 1.04
C PRO A 182 -21.87 0.68 2.48
N PRO A 183 -20.88 -0.19 2.74
CA PRO A 183 -20.64 -0.66 4.09
C PRO A 183 -20.24 0.50 5.02
N SER A 184 -20.57 0.36 6.29
CA SER A 184 -20.14 1.29 7.34
C SER A 184 -19.56 0.52 8.52
N TYR A 185 -18.68 1.16 9.28
CA TYR A 185 -18.11 0.63 10.50
C TYR A 185 -18.27 1.67 11.63
N GLU A 186 -18.88 1.27 12.75
CA GLU A 186 -19.17 2.17 13.88
C GLU A 186 -19.88 3.47 13.47
N GLY A 187 -20.84 3.36 12.54
CA GLY A 187 -21.61 4.49 12.03
C GLY A 187 -20.86 5.36 11.00
N ARG A 188 -19.62 5.04 10.66
CA ARG A 188 -18.79 5.79 9.69
C ARG A 188 -18.90 5.13 8.32
N GLY A 189 -19.38 5.88 7.33
CA GLY A 189 -19.36 5.48 5.92
C GLY A 189 -18.01 5.72 5.26
N PRO A 190 -17.85 5.29 3.99
CA PRO A 190 -16.58 5.43 3.28
C PRO A 190 -16.18 6.87 3.02
N VAL A 191 -14.87 7.12 3.03
CA VAL A 191 -14.23 8.34 2.54
C VAL A 191 -13.53 8.06 1.21
N LEU A 192 -13.47 9.05 0.33
CA LEU A 192 -12.84 8.94 -0.99
C LEU A 192 -11.45 9.58 -0.94
N LEU A 193 -10.43 8.81 -1.26
CA LEU A 193 -9.04 9.25 -1.24
C LEU A 193 -8.68 9.94 -2.57
N THR A 194 -9.20 11.17 -2.76
CA THR A 194 -8.79 12.03 -3.88
C THR A 194 -7.39 12.59 -3.64
N ALA A 195 -6.61 12.78 -4.71
CA ALA A 195 -5.22 13.20 -4.61
C ALA A 195 -4.77 13.96 -5.85
N LYS A 196 -3.68 14.68 -5.74
CA LYS A 196 -2.95 15.29 -6.84
C LYS A 196 -1.79 14.39 -7.27
N ALA A 197 -1.30 14.60 -8.49
CA ALA A 197 -0.04 14.02 -8.94
C ALA A 197 1.07 14.38 -7.94
N GLY A 198 1.86 13.39 -7.52
CA GLY A 198 2.89 13.54 -6.49
C GLY A 198 2.42 13.29 -5.05
N ASP A 199 1.12 13.18 -4.80
CA ASP A 199 0.58 12.76 -3.48
C ASP A 199 0.64 11.25 -3.30
N ALA A 200 0.50 10.81 -2.05
CA ALA A 200 0.29 9.39 -1.73
C ALA A 200 -0.95 9.20 -0.85
N ALA A 201 -1.79 8.24 -1.21
CA ALA A 201 -2.86 7.75 -0.34
C ALA A 201 -2.36 6.50 0.38
N LEU A 202 -2.35 6.51 1.72
CA LEU A 202 -1.98 5.37 2.55
C LEU A 202 -3.22 4.79 3.21
N PHE A 203 -3.28 3.46 3.28
CA PHE A 203 -4.34 2.77 4.02
C PHE A 203 -3.83 1.44 4.58
N VAL A 204 -4.35 1.08 5.76
CA VAL A 204 -4.06 -0.21 6.39
C VAL A 204 -4.67 -1.32 5.55
N SER A 205 -3.91 -2.38 5.25
CA SER A 205 -4.35 -3.49 4.39
C SER A 205 -5.63 -4.19 4.87
N ASP A 206 -5.91 -4.14 6.17
CA ASP A 206 -7.13 -4.70 6.79
C ASP A 206 -8.34 -3.74 6.71
N ALA A 207 -8.16 -2.49 6.26
CA ALA A 207 -9.28 -1.57 6.09
C ALA A 207 -10.17 -2.01 4.91
N TRP A 208 -11.48 -1.91 5.09
CA TRP A 208 -12.43 -2.18 4.02
C TRP A 208 -12.32 -1.11 2.97
N HIS A 209 -11.95 -1.51 1.76
CA HIS A 209 -11.73 -0.56 0.67
C HIS A 209 -12.15 -1.12 -0.68
N ARG A 210 -12.25 -0.23 -1.66
CA ARG A 210 -12.46 -0.55 -3.08
C ARG A 210 -11.99 0.59 -3.97
N GLY A 211 -11.65 0.30 -5.22
CA GLY A 211 -11.68 1.32 -6.27
C GLY A 211 -13.12 1.68 -6.58
N THR A 212 -13.46 2.97 -6.64
CA THR A 212 -14.78 3.41 -7.08
C THR A 212 -14.86 3.45 -8.60
N PRO A 213 -16.06 3.49 -9.21
CA PRO A 213 -16.19 3.65 -10.65
C PRO A 213 -15.60 4.99 -11.11
N ALA A 214 -14.86 4.97 -12.21
CA ALA A 214 -14.41 6.16 -12.91
C ALA A 214 -15.49 6.60 -13.92
N LYS A 215 -15.59 7.91 -14.14
CA LYS A 215 -16.45 8.45 -15.23
C LYS A 215 -15.79 8.22 -16.58
N GLU A 216 -16.58 8.28 -17.63
CA GLU A 216 -16.10 8.28 -18.99
C GLU A 216 -15.08 9.41 -19.20
N GLY A 217 -13.98 9.13 -19.89
CA GLY A 217 -12.87 10.06 -20.08
C GLY A 217 -11.91 10.19 -18.91
N HIS A 218 -12.15 9.52 -17.78
CA HIS A 218 -11.30 9.57 -16.58
C HIS A 218 -10.83 8.18 -16.18
N GLY A 219 -9.60 8.10 -15.71
CA GLY A 219 -8.97 6.88 -15.18
C GLY A 219 -7.96 7.24 -14.08
N ARG A 220 -7.16 6.26 -13.66
CA ARG A 220 -6.13 6.47 -12.64
C ARG A 220 -4.79 5.92 -13.10
N PHE A 221 -3.72 6.64 -12.82
CA PHE A 221 -2.36 6.18 -13.02
C PHE A 221 -1.57 6.35 -11.72
N PHE A 222 -1.15 5.24 -11.13
CA PHE A 222 -0.48 5.24 -9.83
C PHE A 222 0.44 4.04 -9.65
N LEU A 223 1.43 4.20 -8.78
CA LEU A 223 2.28 3.12 -8.29
C LEU A 223 1.75 2.66 -6.94
N GLN A 224 1.32 1.40 -6.85
CA GLN A 224 0.93 0.77 -5.60
C GLN A 224 2.14 0.12 -4.93
N VAL A 225 2.26 0.34 -3.63
CA VAL A 225 3.29 -0.26 -2.79
C VAL A 225 2.61 -0.82 -1.54
N HIS A 226 2.98 -2.02 -1.12
CA HIS A 226 2.59 -2.55 0.18
C HIS A 226 3.83 -2.67 1.06
N TYR A 227 3.86 -1.86 2.12
CA TYR A 227 4.82 -1.97 3.20
C TYR A 227 4.26 -2.90 4.26
N ALA A 228 5.11 -3.74 4.84
CA ALA A 228 4.69 -4.66 5.88
C ALA A 228 5.78 -4.79 6.96
N ARG A 229 5.37 -5.30 8.10
CA ARG A 229 6.30 -5.74 9.14
C ARG A 229 7.23 -6.80 8.54
N ARG A 230 8.46 -6.84 9.03
CA ARG A 230 9.49 -7.77 8.58
C ARG A 230 9.06 -9.25 8.62
N ASP A 231 8.19 -9.62 9.55
CA ASP A 231 7.70 -11.00 9.72
C ASP A 231 6.61 -11.41 8.70
N ILE A 232 6.18 -10.50 7.83
CA ILE A 232 5.24 -10.80 6.75
C ILE A 232 6.01 -11.14 5.48
N ALA A 233 5.71 -12.29 4.88
CA ALA A 233 6.37 -12.74 3.67
C ALA A 233 6.14 -11.79 2.48
N GLN A 234 7.17 -11.57 1.67
CA GLN A 234 7.05 -10.82 0.43
C GLN A 234 6.14 -11.54 -0.57
N ARG A 235 5.29 -10.76 -1.24
CA ARG A 235 4.39 -11.20 -2.31
C ARG A 235 4.79 -10.61 -3.67
N ILE A 236 6.03 -10.18 -3.81
CA ILE A 236 6.56 -9.60 -5.03
C ILE A 236 6.55 -10.67 -6.10
N MET A 237 5.73 -10.43 -7.11
CA MET A 237 5.55 -11.35 -8.21
C MET A 237 5.24 -12.77 -7.77
N THR A 238 4.63 -13.45 -8.58
CA THR A 238 4.23 -14.80 -8.38
C THR A 238 5.14 -15.51 -7.37
N THR A 239 4.63 -15.74 -6.20
CA THR A 239 5.28 -16.56 -5.17
C THR A 239 5.74 -17.92 -5.71
N ALA A 240 5.23 -18.34 -6.86
CA ALA A 240 5.60 -19.56 -7.52
C ALA A 240 7.07 -19.59 -8.00
N GLU A 241 7.60 -18.45 -8.40
CA GLU A 241 8.99 -18.36 -8.86
C GLU A 241 9.85 -17.55 -7.91
N THR A 242 9.38 -17.47 -6.67
CA THR A 242 10.01 -16.77 -5.58
C THR A 242 10.03 -15.25 -5.72
N ASN A 243 9.99 -14.60 -4.59
CA ASN A 243 10.16 -13.17 -4.39
C ASN A 243 11.58 -12.75 -4.76
N HIS A 244 12.00 -12.98 -6.00
CA HIS A 244 13.34 -12.63 -6.41
C HIS A 244 13.40 -11.17 -6.82
N LEU A 245 14.22 -10.45 -6.11
CA LEU A 245 14.85 -9.30 -6.70
C LEU A 245 15.82 -9.80 -7.76
N THR A 246 15.80 -9.20 -8.95
CA THR A 246 16.89 -9.39 -9.90
C THR A 246 18.19 -8.86 -9.30
N PRO A 247 19.37 -9.39 -9.74
CA PRO A 247 20.66 -8.87 -9.30
C PRO A 247 20.78 -7.34 -9.48
N GLU A 248 20.23 -6.80 -10.55
CA GLU A 248 20.23 -5.37 -10.85
C GLU A 248 19.37 -4.58 -9.83
N ALA A 249 18.20 -5.10 -9.47
CA ALA A 249 17.33 -4.48 -8.46
C ALA A 249 18.00 -4.53 -7.07
N ALA A 250 18.61 -5.63 -6.72
CA ALA A 250 19.37 -5.76 -5.47
C ALA A 250 20.56 -4.79 -5.42
N ALA A 251 21.28 -4.64 -6.54
CA ALA A 251 22.44 -3.74 -6.64
C ALA A 251 22.07 -2.25 -6.51
N ARG A 252 20.85 -1.86 -6.85
CA ARG A 252 20.37 -0.47 -6.67
C ARG A 252 20.15 -0.09 -5.20
N ALA A 253 19.94 -1.06 -4.32
CA ALA A 253 19.78 -0.83 -2.88
C ALA A 253 21.16 -0.62 -2.23
N GLN A 254 21.59 0.63 -2.12
CA GLN A 254 22.97 0.99 -1.69
C GLN A 254 23.11 1.16 -0.19
N THR A 255 22.07 1.62 0.49
CA THR A 255 22.12 1.83 1.95
C THR A 255 21.55 0.63 2.71
N PRO A 256 21.91 0.44 4.01
CA PRO A 256 21.31 -0.61 4.84
C PRO A 256 19.77 -0.52 4.88
N ARG A 257 19.20 0.69 4.87
CA ARG A 257 17.75 0.88 4.88
C ARG A 257 17.11 0.50 3.56
N GLU A 258 17.68 0.90 2.43
CA GLU A 258 17.21 0.47 1.10
C GLU A 258 17.25 -1.05 0.95
N ARG A 259 18.33 -1.67 1.41
CA ARG A 259 18.46 -3.14 1.39
C ARG A 259 17.35 -3.82 2.19
N SER A 260 17.14 -3.39 3.44
CA SER A 260 16.05 -3.97 4.26
C SER A 260 14.67 -3.69 3.67
N LEU A 261 14.47 -2.51 3.05
CA LEU A 261 13.20 -2.13 2.44
C LEU A 261 12.81 -3.03 1.25
N VAL A 262 13.77 -3.47 0.47
CA VAL A 262 13.55 -4.42 -0.62
C VAL A 262 13.65 -5.90 -0.19
N GLY A 263 13.71 -6.18 1.10
CA GLY A 263 13.71 -7.52 1.67
C GLY A 263 15.09 -8.17 1.87
N LEU A 264 16.18 -7.44 1.62
CA LEU A 264 17.55 -7.93 1.86
C LEU A 264 17.94 -7.67 3.32
N HIS A 265 17.31 -8.41 4.22
CA HIS A 265 17.58 -8.31 5.66
C HIS A 265 18.85 -9.03 6.08
N ASP A 266 19.46 -8.57 7.17
CA ASP A 266 20.50 -9.34 7.87
C ASP A 266 19.91 -10.64 8.43
N LEU A 267 20.68 -11.69 8.44
CA LEU A 267 20.31 -12.94 9.09
C LEU A 267 20.13 -12.73 10.60
N PHE A 268 19.22 -13.47 11.19
CA PHE A 268 19.19 -13.60 12.64
C PHE A 268 20.44 -14.32 13.12
N PHE A 269 20.91 -14.02 14.33
CA PHE A 269 22.15 -14.58 14.83
C PHE A 269 22.15 -16.11 14.93
N TYR A 270 20.98 -16.73 15.07
CA TYR A 270 20.81 -18.19 15.09
C TYR A 270 20.57 -18.80 13.71
N ASP A 271 20.48 -17.99 12.67
CA ASP A 271 20.40 -18.41 11.28
C ASP A 271 21.75 -18.32 10.55
N ALA A 272 22.79 -17.81 11.23
CA ALA A 272 24.10 -17.53 10.67
C ALA A 272 25.08 -18.70 10.85
#